data_fe3c62b8a1fdb87b12379c0c63454fb4
#
_entry.id   fe3c62b8a1fdb87b12379c0c63454fb4
#
_cell.length_a   1.000
_cell.length_b   1.000
_cell.length_c   1.000
_cell.angle_alpha   90.00
_cell.angle_beta   90.00
_cell.angle_gamma   90.00
#
_symmetry.space_group_name_H-M   'P 1'
#
loop_
_entity.id
_entity.type
_entity.pdbx_description
1 polymer ?
#
loop_
_entity_poly.entity_id
_entity_poly.type
_entity_poly.pdbx_seq_one_letter_code
_entity_poly.pdbx_strand_id
1 'polypeptide(L)' 'MNFGAFVEIAPGKEGLVHISKLDDHRVEHVEDVVAVGDPIFVMVTDIDQQGRINLSRRDAILALEAKRAAQQQ' A
#
# COMPACT_ATOMS: atom_id res chain seq x y z
N MET A 1 -6.37 -11.78 5.50
CA MET A 1 -6.42 -12.58 4.26
C MET A 1 -5.05 -12.62 3.62
N ASN A 2 -4.69 -13.75 3.03
CA ASN A 2 -3.32 -13.97 2.57
C ASN A 2 -2.97 -13.29 1.24
N PHE A 3 -3.95 -12.73 0.54
CA PHE A 3 -3.69 -12.10 -0.76
C PHE A 3 -3.46 -10.59 -0.67
N GLY A 4 -3.76 -9.98 0.47
CA GLY A 4 -3.55 -8.55 0.63
C GLY A 4 -4.27 -7.99 1.84
N ALA A 5 -4.31 -6.66 1.92
CA ALA A 5 -4.95 -5.94 3.01
C ALA A 5 -5.89 -4.88 2.45
N PHE A 6 -7.04 -4.71 3.08
CA PHE A 6 -7.93 -3.60 2.79
C PHE A 6 -7.55 -2.40 3.65
N VAL A 7 -7.41 -1.25 3.01
CA VAL A 7 -6.99 -0.01 3.66
C VAL A 7 -8.08 1.04 3.47
N GLU A 8 -8.55 1.61 4.56
CA GLU A 8 -9.50 2.72 4.49
C GLU A 8 -8.75 4.00 4.13
N ILE A 9 -9.10 4.57 2.97
CA ILE A 9 -8.46 5.79 2.46
C ILE A 9 -9.29 7.04 2.73
N ALA A 10 -10.58 6.86 3.01
CA ALA A 10 -11.51 7.90 3.39
C ALA A 10 -12.69 7.24 4.09
N PRO A 11 -13.51 7.95 4.88
CA PRO A 11 -14.66 7.34 5.52
C PRO A 11 -15.57 6.64 4.50
N GLY A 12 -15.79 5.35 4.69
CA GLY A 12 -16.60 4.53 3.80
C GLY A 12 -15.94 4.11 2.48
N LYS A 13 -14.66 4.44 2.28
CA LYS A 13 -13.93 4.06 1.05
C LYS A 13 -12.70 3.25 1.40
N GLU A 14 -12.62 2.06 0.83
CA GLU A 14 -11.50 1.15 1.04
C GLU A 14 -10.84 0.81 -0.29
N GLY A 15 -9.54 0.61 -0.24
CA GLY A 15 -8.77 0.09 -1.35
C GLY A 15 -8.03 -1.17 -0.95
N LEU A 16 -7.61 -1.96 -1.92
CA LEU A 16 -6.86 -3.19 -1.71
C LEU A 16 -5.37 -2.97 -1.98
N VAL A 17 -4.55 -3.37 -1.01
CA VAL A 17 -3.10 -3.50 -1.19
C VAL A 17 -2.82 -4.98 -1.39
N HIS A 18 -2.48 -5.40 -2.61
CA HIS A 18 -2.11 -6.78 -2.88
C HIS A 18 -0.84 -7.15 -2.12
N ILE A 19 -0.69 -8.41 -1.73
CA ILE A 19 0.46 -8.87 -0.94
C ILE A 19 1.80 -8.56 -1.63
N SER A 20 1.84 -8.58 -2.95
CA SER A 20 3.04 -8.23 -3.72
C SER A 20 3.39 -6.74 -3.65
N LYS A 21 2.47 -5.91 -3.16
CA LYS A 21 2.61 -4.45 -3.07
C LYS A 21 2.67 -3.94 -1.63
N LEU A 22 2.83 -4.83 -0.66
CA LEU A 22 2.88 -4.45 0.75
C LEU A 22 4.23 -3.92 1.19
N ASP A 23 5.31 -4.34 0.54
CA ASP A 23 6.65 -3.91 0.90
C ASP A 23 7.55 -3.96 -0.34
N ASP A 24 8.77 -3.43 -0.22
CA ASP A 24 9.78 -3.43 -1.29
C ASP A 24 10.45 -4.80 -1.47
N HIS A 25 10.15 -5.75 -0.60
CA HIS A 25 10.61 -7.12 -0.70
C HIS A 25 9.42 -8.08 -0.60
N ARG A 26 9.67 -9.37 -0.86
CA ARG A 26 8.63 -10.39 -0.83
C ARG A 26 8.04 -10.54 0.57
N VAL A 27 6.72 -10.52 0.65
CA VAL A 27 5.97 -10.72 1.89
C VAL A 27 5.22 -12.05 1.78
N GLU A 28 5.45 -12.95 2.72
CA GLU A 28 4.77 -14.24 2.75
C GLU A 28 3.44 -14.18 3.48
N HIS A 29 3.37 -13.38 4.54
CA HIS A 29 2.16 -13.19 5.33
C HIS A 29 1.90 -11.71 5.53
N VAL A 30 0.66 -11.30 5.29
CA VAL A 30 0.26 -9.89 5.44
C VAL A 30 0.55 -9.39 6.85
N GLU A 31 0.30 -10.23 7.84
CA GLU A 31 0.46 -9.91 9.26
C GLU A 31 1.91 -9.61 9.65
N ASP A 32 2.87 -10.05 8.85
CA ASP A 32 4.29 -9.78 9.11
C ASP A 32 4.65 -8.32 8.84
N VAL A 33 3.83 -7.63 8.08
CA VAL A 33 4.11 -6.24 7.65
C VAL A 33 3.13 -5.27 8.29
N VAL A 34 1.84 -5.60 8.31
CA VAL A 34 0.79 -4.71 8.79
C VAL A 34 -0.17 -5.45 9.71
N ALA A 35 -0.72 -4.72 10.67
CA ALA A 35 -1.77 -5.22 11.55
C ALA A 35 -3.02 -4.37 11.38
N VAL A 36 -4.17 -4.92 11.76
CA VAL A 36 -5.44 -4.20 11.71
C VAL A 36 -5.34 -2.95 12.59
N GLY A 37 -5.71 -1.82 12.03
CA GLY A 37 -5.66 -0.53 12.71
C GLY A 37 -4.37 0.24 12.53
N ASP A 38 -3.33 -0.36 11.93
CA ASP A 38 -2.08 0.34 11.68
C ASP A 38 -2.24 1.38 10.57
N PRO A 39 -1.76 2.61 10.78
CA PRO A 39 -1.69 3.58 9.69
C PRO A 39 -0.54 3.23 8.75
N ILE A 40 -0.80 3.25 7.44
CA ILE A 40 0.24 2.99 6.44
C ILE A 40 0.15 4.02 5.32
N PHE A 41 1.28 4.30 4.70
CA PHE A 41 1.34 5.12 3.49
C PHE A 41 1.10 4.22 2.28
N VAL A 42 0.18 4.63 1.41
CA VAL A 42 -0.14 3.90 0.20
C VAL A 42 -0.30 4.87 -0.97
N MET A 43 -0.09 4.36 -2.18
CA MET A 43 -0.29 5.11 -3.41
C MET A 43 -1.39 4.43 -4.21
N VAL A 44 -2.31 5.21 -4.77
CA VAL A 44 -3.32 4.69 -5.69
C VAL A 44 -2.63 4.36 -7.01
N THR A 45 -2.64 3.09 -7.39
CA THR A 45 -2.00 2.64 -8.62
C THR A 45 -3.00 2.46 -9.76
N ASP A 46 -4.25 2.13 -9.42
CA ASP A 46 -5.28 1.89 -10.43
C ASP A 46 -6.66 1.95 -9.80
N ILE A 47 -7.65 2.33 -10.61
CA ILE A 47 -9.06 2.23 -10.26
C ILE A 47 -9.73 1.49 -11.43
N ASP A 48 -10.28 0.31 -11.15
CA ASP A 48 -10.87 -0.51 -12.19
C ASP A 48 -12.27 -0.01 -12.59
N GLN A 49 -12.86 -0.65 -13.61
CA GLN A 49 -14.17 -0.26 -14.14
C GLN A 49 -15.30 -0.47 -13.14
N GLN A 50 -15.09 -1.30 -12.14
CA GLN A 50 -16.07 -1.56 -11.09
C GLN A 50 -15.91 -0.60 -9.90
N GLY A 51 -15.00 0.36 -9.99
CA GLY A 51 -14.73 1.31 -8.94
C GLY A 51 -13.83 0.78 -7.83
N ARG A 52 -13.17 -0.36 -8.03
CA ARG A 52 -12.23 -0.90 -7.06
C ARG A 52 -10.94 -0.10 -7.11
N ILE A 53 -10.46 0.29 -5.94
CA ILE A 53 -9.25 1.08 -5.81
C ILE A 53 -8.11 0.12 -5.46
N ASN A 54 -7.09 0.10 -6.30
CA ASN A 54 -5.87 -0.68 -6.07
C ASN A 54 -4.80 0.23 -5.51
N LEU A 55 -4.19 -0.18 -4.42
CA LEU A 55 -3.20 0.59 -3.68
C LEU A 55 -1.88 -0.15 -3.65
N SER A 56 -0.79 0.59 -3.48
CA SER A 56 0.54 0.04 -3.34
C SER A 56 1.29 0.74 -2.23
N ARG A 57 1.63 0.02 -1.18
CA ARG A 57 2.54 0.49 -0.14
C ARG A 57 3.98 0.49 -0.65
N ARG A 58 4.32 -0.51 -1.47
CA ARG A 58 5.64 -0.60 -2.10
C ARG A 58 5.98 0.65 -2.91
N ASP A 59 5.07 1.09 -3.78
CA ASP A 59 5.29 2.28 -4.60
C ASP A 59 5.35 3.54 -3.74
N ALA A 60 4.56 3.62 -2.67
CA ALA A 60 4.62 4.73 -1.73
C ALA A 60 5.97 4.80 -1.01
N ILE A 61 6.50 3.66 -0.57
CA ILE A 61 7.81 3.59 0.06
C ILE A 61 8.90 4.05 -0.90
N LEU A 62 8.88 3.54 -2.14
CA LEU A 62 9.86 3.89 -3.15
C LEU A 62 9.80 5.39 -3.50
N ALA A 63 8.60 5.96 -3.58
CA ALA A 63 8.44 7.39 -3.84
C ALA A 63 8.97 8.24 -2.68
N LEU A 64 8.75 7.83 -1.44
CA LEU A 64 9.28 8.52 -0.26
C LEU A 64 10.81 8.46 -0.22
N GLU A 65 11.39 7.32 -0.53
CA GLU A 65 12.85 7.16 -0.58
C GLU A 65 13.47 8.04 -1.66
N ALA A 66 12.87 8.09 -2.84
CA ALA A 66 13.34 8.94 -3.94
C ALA A 66 13.26 10.42 -3.56
N LYS A 67 12.18 10.84 -2.91
CA LYS A 67 12.02 12.22 -2.45
C LYS A 67 13.03 12.57 -1.38
N ARG A 68 13.26 11.66 -0.43
CA ARG A 68 14.25 11.87 0.64
C ARG A 68 15.65 11.99 0.08
N ALA A 69 16.02 11.13 -0.88
CA ALA A 69 17.32 11.19 -1.54
C ALA A 69 17.52 12.54 -2.27
N ALA A 70 16.48 13.03 -2.95
CA ALA A 70 16.52 14.31 -3.64
C ALA A 70 16.72 15.48 -2.67
N GLN A 71 16.17 15.39 -1.45
CA GLN A 71 16.27 16.45 -0.45
C GLN A 71 17.62 16.46 0.28
N GLN A 72 18.40 15.40 0.19
CA GLN A 72 19.67 15.27 0.87
C GLN A 72 20.86 15.80 0.04
N GLN A 73 20.61 16.28 -1.15
CA GLN A 73 21.67 16.85 -2.01
C GLN A 73 21.96 18.30 -1.71
#